data_4ccfb249f7a1afc4f3ea9984308372d7
#
_entry.id   4ccfb249f7a1afc4f3ea9984308372d7
#
_cell.length_a   1.000
_cell.length_b   1.000
_cell.length_c   1.000
_cell.angle_alpha   90.00
_cell.angle_beta   90.00
_cell.angle_gamma   90.00
#
_symmetry.space_group_name_H-M   'P 1'
#
loop_
_entity.id
_entity.type
_entity.pdbx_description
1 polymer ?
#
loop_
_entity_poly.entity_id
_entity_poly.type
_entity_poly.pdbx_seq_one_letter_code
_entity_poly.pdbx_strand_id
1 'polypeptide(L)'
;VGHGDPAFRPVGVVRLVPAKYNDALRANVDMLCGVGVNTEVISADDLREIDPGVYTGDIDIAAWEPESGFAEPAATVYGFAAAAKAMGASIHEGVEATAILTAGEKVTGVETPLGVIATETVVAAPGAYTNKLLNPLGLDYGLIANRVQIAILRRTAEDFSHPVYIDGPNGTWLRPEGDFGSLTGVLRDQLGVDPDYYDEGVDFDYIKDARDRCARRRPALTNAFMRGGWAGVITMSPDSHAIIDQLAPYAGLYAILGDSGTNFKTAPAIGKSMAEWIVDGAPQLVDLHPFRASRFAEGSLFAGEHEYGEGLLDVFR
;
A
#
# COMPACT_ATOMS: atom_id res chain seq x y z
N VAL A 1 -13.85 15.24 2.91
CA VAL A 1 -13.97 15.25 4.36
C VAL A 1 -13.83 16.66 4.94
N GLY A 2 -13.37 17.68 4.21
CA GLY A 2 -13.35 19.09 4.60
C GLY A 2 -12.31 19.50 5.65
N HIS A 3 -11.39 18.62 6.03
CA HIS A 3 -10.38 18.86 7.06
C HIS A 3 -8.94 18.82 6.55
N GLY A 4 -8.74 19.10 5.28
CA GLY A 4 -7.42 19.16 4.66
C GLY A 4 -7.48 18.75 3.20
N ASP A 5 -6.43 19.12 2.48
CA ASP A 5 -6.20 18.66 1.10
C ASP A 5 -5.26 17.43 1.19
N PRO A 6 -5.67 16.24 0.74
CA PRO A 6 -4.80 15.07 0.67
C PRO A 6 -3.69 15.25 -0.38
N ALA A 7 -3.62 16.42 -1.01
CA ALA A 7 -2.74 16.73 -2.11
C ALA A 7 -2.83 15.69 -3.24
N PHE A 8 -4.05 15.29 -3.57
CA PHE A 8 -4.30 14.39 -4.68
C PHE A 8 -3.94 15.05 -6.01
N ARG A 9 -3.20 14.34 -6.82
CA ARG A 9 -2.76 14.76 -8.15
C ARG A 9 -3.26 13.77 -9.19
N PRO A 10 -4.30 14.13 -9.96
CA PRO A 10 -4.87 13.27 -11.01
C PRO A 10 -3.99 13.34 -12.28
N VAL A 11 -2.83 12.74 -12.21
CA VAL A 11 -1.87 12.71 -13.32
C VAL A 11 -2.03 11.49 -14.22
N GLY A 12 -3.03 10.68 -13.94
CA GLY A 12 -3.25 9.39 -14.58
C GLY A 12 -2.32 8.29 -14.05
N VAL A 13 -2.78 7.04 -14.22
CA VAL A 13 -2.01 5.83 -13.88
C VAL A 13 -1.93 4.92 -15.07
N VAL A 14 -0.73 4.48 -15.41
CA VAL A 14 -0.44 3.49 -16.44
C VAL A 14 0.05 2.21 -15.77
N ARG A 15 -0.62 1.11 -16.04
CA ARG A 15 -0.16 -0.21 -15.63
C ARG A 15 0.36 -0.99 -16.84
N LEU A 16 1.59 -1.46 -16.72
CA LEU A 16 2.28 -2.25 -17.73
C LEU A 16 2.54 -3.64 -17.19
N VAL A 17 2.31 -4.65 -18.02
CA VAL A 17 2.60 -6.05 -17.69
C VAL A 17 3.44 -6.67 -18.81
N PRO A 18 4.23 -7.72 -18.53
CA PRO A 18 4.82 -8.53 -19.60
C PRO A 18 3.74 -9.08 -20.54
N ALA A 19 4.02 -9.16 -21.85
CA ALA A 19 3.07 -9.55 -22.89
C ALA A 19 2.31 -10.85 -22.60
N LYS A 20 2.93 -11.80 -21.90
CA LYS A 20 2.27 -13.07 -21.47
C LYS A 20 1.08 -12.88 -20.53
N TYR A 21 0.91 -11.68 -19.93
CA TYR A 21 -0.20 -11.34 -19.04
C TYR A 21 -1.21 -10.37 -19.68
N ASN A 22 -1.15 -10.15 -20.99
CA ASN A 22 -2.08 -9.25 -21.67
C ASN A 22 -3.55 -9.65 -21.49
N ASP A 23 -3.85 -10.94 -21.48
CA ASP A 23 -5.22 -11.42 -21.27
C ASP A 23 -5.71 -11.14 -19.83
N ALA A 24 -4.86 -11.35 -18.82
CA ALA A 24 -5.15 -10.99 -17.45
C ALA A 24 -5.33 -9.47 -17.28
N LEU A 25 -4.53 -8.65 -17.98
CA LEU A 25 -4.68 -7.20 -17.98
C LEU A 25 -6.06 -6.78 -18.50
N ARG A 26 -6.49 -7.36 -19.64
CA ARG A 26 -7.83 -7.09 -20.22
C ARG A 26 -8.95 -7.48 -19.25
N ALA A 27 -8.86 -8.68 -18.68
CA ALA A 27 -9.86 -9.16 -17.72
C ALA A 27 -9.93 -8.29 -16.47
N ASN A 28 -8.80 -7.82 -15.93
CA ASN A 28 -8.78 -6.87 -14.81
C ASN A 28 -9.38 -5.51 -15.19
N VAL A 29 -9.11 -4.99 -16.37
CA VAL A 29 -9.74 -3.74 -16.87
C VAL A 29 -11.26 -3.91 -16.99
N ASP A 30 -11.72 -5.01 -17.59
CA ASP A 30 -13.16 -5.30 -17.71
C ASP A 30 -13.84 -5.40 -16.34
N MET A 31 -13.20 -6.08 -15.39
CA MET A 31 -13.69 -6.19 -14.00
C MET A 31 -13.78 -4.80 -13.32
N LEU A 32 -12.75 -3.97 -13.45
CA LEU A 32 -12.72 -2.61 -12.88
C LEU A 32 -13.77 -1.71 -13.52
N CYS A 33 -13.96 -1.77 -14.84
CA CYS A 33 -15.05 -1.08 -15.53
C CYS A 33 -16.43 -1.53 -15.01
N GLY A 34 -16.57 -2.83 -14.74
CA GLY A 34 -17.81 -3.40 -14.19
C GLY A 34 -18.20 -2.85 -12.81
N VAL A 35 -17.24 -2.38 -12.02
CA VAL A 35 -17.47 -1.71 -10.73
C VAL A 35 -17.39 -0.18 -10.81
N GLY A 36 -17.32 0.38 -12.03
CA GLY A 36 -17.42 1.82 -12.27
C GLY A 36 -16.09 2.58 -12.24
N VAL A 37 -14.95 1.90 -12.29
CA VAL A 37 -13.65 2.56 -12.46
C VAL A 37 -13.48 3.02 -13.90
N ASN A 38 -13.07 4.27 -14.09
CA ASN A 38 -12.74 4.81 -15.40
C ASN A 38 -11.34 4.33 -15.79
N THR A 39 -11.30 3.21 -16.51
CA THR A 39 -10.06 2.56 -16.98
C THR A 39 -10.29 1.95 -18.35
N GLU A 40 -9.23 1.87 -19.15
CA GLU A 40 -9.28 1.30 -20.49
C GLU A 40 -7.98 0.60 -20.87
N VAL A 41 -8.08 -0.35 -21.80
CA VAL A 41 -6.90 -0.94 -22.45
C VAL A 41 -6.50 -0.08 -23.62
N ILE A 42 -5.28 0.41 -23.60
CA ILE A 42 -4.69 1.24 -24.68
C ILE A 42 -3.56 0.51 -25.38
N SER A 43 -3.29 0.91 -26.63
CA SER A 43 -2.16 0.41 -27.40
C SER A 43 -0.84 1.10 -27.00
N ALA A 44 0.28 0.55 -27.45
CA ALA A 44 1.58 1.18 -27.30
C ALA A 44 1.67 2.54 -28.02
N ASP A 45 0.90 2.74 -29.11
CA ASP A 45 0.83 4.01 -29.83
C ASP A 45 0.06 5.06 -29.04
N ASP A 46 -1.11 4.70 -28.48
CA ASP A 46 -1.89 5.58 -27.62
C ASP A 46 -1.08 6.02 -26.39
N LEU A 47 -0.31 5.10 -25.80
CA LEU A 47 0.55 5.45 -24.67
C LEU A 47 1.62 6.48 -25.05
N ARG A 48 2.17 6.43 -26.28
CA ARG A 48 3.12 7.45 -26.76
C ARG A 48 2.46 8.82 -27.01
N GLU A 49 1.16 8.85 -27.26
CA GLU A 49 0.41 10.12 -27.33
C GLU A 49 0.21 10.72 -25.95
N ILE A 50 -0.08 9.89 -24.94
CA ILE A 50 -0.24 10.31 -23.54
C ILE A 50 1.09 10.76 -22.94
N ASP A 51 2.17 10.00 -23.15
CA ASP A 51 3.52 10.29 -22.66
C ASP A 51 4.56 10.16 -23.80
N PRO A 52 4.86 11.25 -24.51
CA PRO A 52 5.83 11.22 -25.63
C PRO A 52 7.26 10.79 -25.23
N GLY A 53 7.58 10.83 -23.92
CA GLY A 53 8.88 10.41 -23.39
C GLY A 53 9.00 8.92 -23.09
N VAL A 54 7.93 8.13 -23.30
CA VAL A 54 7.88 6.73 -22.93
C VAL A 54 8.51 5.82 -24.00
N TYR A 55 9.23 4.79 -23.55
CA TYR A 55 9.63 3.66 -24.40
C TYR A 55 8.59 2.55 -24.32
N THR A 56 8.10 2.10 -25.45
CA THR A 56 7.03 1.10 -25.55
C THR A 56 7.39 -0.15 -26.36
N GLY A 57 8.67 -0.30 -26.75
CA GLY A 57 9.09 -1.41 -27.61
C GLY A 57 9.08 -2.80 -26.97
N ASP A 58 8.75 -2.88 -25.70
CA ASP A 58 8.67 -4.11 -24.88
C ASP A 58 7.25 -4.44 -24.41
N ILE A 59 6.24 -3.69 -24.87
CA ILE A 59 4.83 -3.88 -24.51
C ILE A 59 3.94 -3.84 -25.75
N ASP A 60 2.81 -4.54 -25.68
CA ASP A 60 1.76 -4.49 -26.71
C ASP A 60 0.62 -3.57 -26.30
N ILE A 61 0.23 -3.66 -25.03
CA ILE A 61 -0.90 -2.92 -24.45
C ILE A 61 -0.56 -2.43 -23.04
N ALA A 62 -1.33 -1.45 -22.56
CA ALA A 62 -1.31 -0.95 -21.20
C ALA A 62 -2.74 -0.80 -20.68
N ALA A 63 -2.94 -0.79 -19.36
CA ALA A 63 -4.15 -0.23 -18.75
C ALA A 63 -3.90 1.23 -18.42
N TRP A 64 -4.87 2.08 -18.74
CA TRP A 64 -4.84 3.52 -18.51
C TRP A 64 -6.03 3.95 -17.65
N GLU A 65 -5.74 4.68 -16.59
CA GLU A 65 -6.72 5.27 -15.68
C GLU A 65 -6.53 6.79 -15.66
N PRO A 66 -7.26 7.55 -16.50
CA PRO A 66 -7.04 8.99 -16.67
C PRO A 66 -7.33 9.83 -15.41
N GLU A 67 -8.28 9.41 -14.58
CA GLU A 67 -8.69 10.11 -13.36
C GLU A 67 -7.92 9.66 -12.11
N SER A 68 -7.11 8.63 -12.23
CA SER A 68 -6.24 8.13 -11.16
C SER A 68 -4.97 8.97 -11.02
N GLY A 69 -4.21 8.72 -9.96
CA GLY A 69 -3.01 9.48 -9.67
C GLY A 69 -2.40 9.08 -8.34
N PHE A 70 -1.92 10.06 -7.59
CA PHE A 70 -1.38 9.83 -6.26
C PHE A 70 -1.83 10.90 -5.27
N ALA A 71 -1.82 10.56 -3.98
CA ALA A 71 -2.02 11.51 -2.89
C ALA A 71 -0.78 11.51 -1.98
N GLU A 72 -0.60 12.58 -1.22
CA GLU A 72 0.49 12.67 -0.25
C GLU A 72 0.09 11.91 1.04
N PRO A 73 0.86 10.88 1.46
CA PRO A 73 0.49 10.04 2.59
C PRO A 73 0.34 10.84 3.89
N ALA A 74 1.28 11.73 4.20
CA ALA A 74 1.23 12.54 5.41
C ALA A 74 0.01 13.48 5.41
N ALA A 75 -0.25 14.20 4.31
CA ALA A 75 -1.40 15.08 4.19
C ALA A 75 -2.73 14.32 4.34
N THR A 76 -2.81 13.13 3.77
CA THR A 76 -3.97 12.25 3.89
C THR A 76 -4.21 11.82 5.34
N VAL A 77 -3.18 11.34 6.03
CA VAL A 77 -3.27 10.91 7.44
C VAL A 77 -3.66 12.07 8.34
N TYR A 78 -3.02 13.24 8.17
CA TYR A 78 -3.37 14.43 8.97
C TYR A 78 -4.78 14.93 8.69
N GLY A 79 -5.26 14.83 7.46
CA GLY A 79 -6.64 15.16 7.10
C GLY A 79 -7.66 14.28 7.82
N PHE A 80 -7.44 12.96 7.82
CA PHE A 80 -8.28 12.03 8.58
C PHE A 80 -8.19 12.25 10.09
N ALA A 81 -6.99 12.47 10.63
CA ALA A 81 -6.79 12.76 12.04
C ALA A 81 -7.51 14.04 12.48
N ALA A 82 -7.42 15.11 11.68
CA ALA A 82 -8.13 16.36 11.95
C ALA A 82 -9.65 16.17 11.94
N ALA A 83 -10.17 15.41 10.97
CA ALA A 83 -11.60 15.08 10.90
C ALA A 83 -12.06 14.28 12.13
N ALA A 84 -11.30 13.26 12.52
CA ALA A 84 -11.60 12.45 13.71
C ALA A 84 -11.61 13.32 14.99
N LYS A 85 -10.60 14.16 15.17
CA LYS A 85 -10.53 15.11 16.30
C LYS A 85 -11.74 16.05 16.33
N ALA A 86 -12.15 16.59 15.20
CA ALA A 86 -13.33 17.45 15.10
C ALA A 86 -14.65 16.73 15.45
N MET A 87 -14.67 15.40 15.30
CA MET A 87 -15.79 14.54 15.68
C MET A 87 -15.67 14.01 17.13
N GLY A 88 -14.68 14.45 17.90
CA GLY A 88 -14.51 14.11 19.31
C GLY A 88 -13.52 12.99 19.61
N ALA A 89 -12.81 12.46 18.61
CA ALA A 89 -11.76 11.46 18.85
C ALA A 89 -10.54 12.10 19.53
N SER A 90 -9.93 11.37 20.45
CA SER A 90 -8.64 11.74 21.05
C SER A 90 -7.51 11.01 20.31
N ILE A 91 -6.46 11.75 19.95
CA ILE A 91 -5.26 11.19 19.30
C ILE A 91 -4.06 11.54 20.18
N HIS A 92 -3.35 10.52 20.63
CA HIS A 92 -2.18 10.62 21.51
C HIS A 92 -0.93 10.21 20.74
N GLU A 93 -0.27 11.20 20.13
CA GLU A 93 0.99 11.00 19.43
C GLU A 93 2.14 10.78 20.42
N GLY A 94 3.09 9.89 20.07
CA GLY A 94 4.22 9.56 20.95
C GLY A 94 3.84 8.70 22.15
N VAL A 95 2.64 8.13 22.20
CA VAL A 95 2.19 7.21 23.27
C VAL A 95 2.07 5.81 22.68
N GLU A 96 3.02 4.96 23.03
CA GLU A 96 3.06 3.57 22.59
C GLU A 96 1.97 2.73 23.26
N ALA A 97 1.29 1.88 22.51
CA ALA A 97 0.48 0.79 23.07
C ALA A 97 1.41 -0.41 23.34
N THR A 98 1.68 -0.67 24.61
CA THR A 98 2.64 -1.70 25.03
C THR A 98 2.03 -3.08 25.15
N ALA A 99 0.73 -3.17 25.47
CA ALA A 99 -0.01 -4.42 25.53
C ALA A 99 -1.51 -4.22 25.33
N ILE A 100 -2.17 -5.25 24.82
CA ILE A 100 -3.63 -5.37 24.86
C ILE A 100 -3.99 -6.22 26.06
N LEU A 101 -4.81 -5.69 26.94
CA LEU A 101 -5.21 -6.35 28.18
C LEU A 101 -6.49 -7.16 27.97
N THR A 102 -6.50 -8.37 28.55
CA THR A 102 -7.65 -9.28 28.45
C THR A 102 -8.01 -9.89 29.78
N ALA A 103 -9.27 -10.24 29.96
CA ALA A 103 -9.77 -11.08 31.06
C ALA A 103 -10.43 -12.32 30.43
N GLY A 104 -9.70 -13.45 30.44
CA GLY A 104 -10.07 -14.60 29.62
C GLY A 104 -10.05 -14.23 28.13
N GLU A 105 -11.12 -14.51 27.42
CA GLU A 105 -11.25 -14.23 25.98
C GLU A 105 -11.93 -12.87 25.69
N LYS A 106 -11.84 -11.90 26.59
CA LYS A 106 -12.42 -10.57 26.40
C LYS A 106 -11.38 -9.47 26.58
N VAL A 107 -11.37 -8.52 25.66
CA VAL A 107 -10.58 -7.29 25.80
C VAL A 107 -11.06 -6.47 26.99
N THR A 108 -10.13 -5.92 27.77
CA THR A 108 -10.43 -5.05 28.92
C THR A 108 -9.70 -3.71 28.84
N GLY A 109 -8.72 -3.55 27.96
CA GLY A 109 -8.02 -2.29 27.79
C GLY A 109 -6.75 -2.38 26.98
N VAL A 110 -6.06 -1.25 26.93
CA VAL A 110 -4.73 -1.10 26.32
C VAL A 110 -3.79 -0.50 27.35
N GLU A 111 -2.64 -1.12 27.53
CA GLU A 111 -1.58 -0.59 28.38
C GLU A 111 -0.71 0.41 27.61
N THR A 112 -0.36 1.50 28.27
CA THR A 112 0.53 2.53 27.74
C THR A 112 1.48 3.04 28.82
N PRO A 113 2.60 3.71 28.50
CA PRO A 113 3.45 4.36 29.49
C PRO A 113 2.75 5.41 30.35
N LEU A 114 1.59 5.92 29.92
CA LEU A 114 0.79 6.89 30.64
C LEU A 114 -0.30 6.25 31.51
N GLY A 115 -0.41 4.93 31.52
CA GLY A 115 -1.40 4.14 32.23
C GLY A 115 -2.30 3.33 31.32
N VAL A 116 -3.32 2.73 31.90
CA VAL A 116 -4.25 1.84 31.20
C VAL A 116 -5.45 2.62 30.64
N ILE A 117 -5.73 2.41 29.37
CA ILE A 117 -6.99 2.85 28.75
C ILE A 117 -7.98 1.69 28.84
N ALA A 118 -8.96 1.78 29.73
CA ALA A 118 -9.99 0.77 29.91
C ALA A 118 -10.98 0.82 28.72
N THR A 119 -11.15 -0.29 28.02
CA THR A 119 -12.09 -0.44 26.90
C THR A 119 -12.39 -1.90 26.65
N GLU A 120 -13.59 -2.20 26.14
CA GLU A 120 -13.99 -3.54 25.72
C GLU A 120 -13.79 -3.77 24.20
N THR A 121 -13.37 -2.72 23.48
CA THR A 121 -13.16 -2.79 22.02
C THR A 121 -11.84 -2.13 21.65
N VAL A 122 -10.99 -2.88 20.95
CA VAL A 122 -9.70 -2.43 20.41
C VAL A 122 -9.62 -2.75 18.94
N VAL A 123 -9.19 -1.80 18.13
CA VAL A 123 -8.77 -2.02 16.73
C VAL A 123 -7.25 -1.93 16.67
N ALA A 124 -6.59 -3.05 16.48
CA ALA A 124 -5.14 -3.11 16.36
C ALA A 124 -4.72 -2.86 14.89
N ALA A 125 -3.98 -1.78 14.65
CA ALA A 125 -3.39 -1.48 13.35
C ALA A 125 -1.90 -1.07 13.51
N PRO A 126 -1.06 -1.92 14.16
CA PRO A 126 0.27 -1.52 14.62
C PRO A 126 1.35 -1.63 13.52
N GLY A 127 1.00 -1.92 12.27
CA GLY A 127 1.94 -2.01 11.17
C GLY A 127 3.06 -3.02 11.44
N ALA A 128 4.30 -2.60 11.28
CA ALA A 128 5.48 -3.47 11.46
C ALA A 128 5.65 -3.99 12.91
N TYR A 129 4.96 -3.38 13.88
CA TYR A 129 4.99 -3.79 15.29
C TYR A 129 3.94 -4.85 15.65
N THR A 130 3.23 -5.41 14.69
CA THR A 130 2.15 -6.37 14.91
C THR A 130 2.58 -7.53 15.78
N ASN A 131 3.70 -8.16 15.48
CA ASN A 131 4.17 -9.33 16.22
C ASN A 131 4.53 -8.97 17.67
N LYS A 132 5.06 -7.76 17.92
CA LYS A 132 5.35 -7.30 19.30
C LYS A 132 4.10 -7.15 20.14
N LEU A 133 2.99 -6.68 19.54
CA LEU A 133 1.75 -6.43 20.23
C LEU A 133 0.87 -7.68 20.36
N LEU A 134 0.85 -8.57 19.36
CA LEU A 134 -0.10 -9.68 19.29
C LEU A 134 0.47 -11.04 19.71
N ASN A 135 1.77 -11.29 19.52
CA ASN A 135 2.37 -12.57 19.92
C ASN A 135 2.24 -12.87 21.43
N PRO A 136 2.29 -11.88 22.34
CA PRO A 136 2.03 -12.13 23.77
C PRO A 136 0.62 -12.67 24.05
N LEU A 137 -0.34 -12.44 23.16
CA LEU A 137 -1.70 -13.00 23.22
C LEU A 137 -1.80 -14.39 22.58
N GLY A 138 -0.69 -14.96 22.08
CA GLY A 138 -0.69 -16.21 21.32
C GLY A 138 -1.18 -16.10 19.88
N LEU A 139 -1.29 -14.88 19.36
CA LEU A 139 -1.74 -14.60 18.00
C LEU A 139 -0.50 -14.39 17.09
N ASP A 140 -0.23 -15.39 16.26
CA ASP A 140 0.82 -15.35 15.24
C ASP A 140 0.24 -15.70 13.87
N TYR A 141 0.39 -14.79 12.91
CA TYR A 141 -0.12 -14.94 11.56
C TYR A 141 0.99 -15.03 10.50
N GLY A 142 2.22 -15.26 10.92
CA GLY A 142 3.37 -15.33 10.01
C GLY A 142 3.73 -14.00 9.34
N LEU A 143 3.39 -12.88 9.99
CA LEU A 143 3.68 -11.56 9.46
C LEU A 143 5.18 -11.24 9.56
N ILE A 144 5.74 -10.65 8.51
CA ILE A 144 7.17 -10.35 8.43
C ILE A 144 7.35 -8.87 8.10
N ALA A 145 8.20 -8.18 8.89
CA ALA A 145 8.60 -6.82 8.59
C ALA A 145 9.56 -6.81 7.39
N ASN A 146 9.30 -5.93 6.42
CA ASN A 146 10.07 -5.77 5.20
C ASN A 146 10.57 -4.33 5.07
N ARG A 147 11.88 -4.13 4.98
CA ARG A 147 12.46 -2.83 4.70
C ARG A 147 12.31 -2.54 3.20
N VAL A 148 11.58 -1.49 2.88
CA VAL A 148 11.37 -0.98 1.53
C VAL A 148 12.07 0.35 1.35
N GLN A 149 12.51 0.65 0.13
CA GLN A 149 13.27 1.85 -0.15
C GLN A 149 12.62 2.67 -1.25
N ILE A 150 12.80 3.98 -1.18
CA ILE A 150 12.32 4.96 -2.16
C ILE A 150 13.51 5.75 -2.66
N ALA A 151 13.67 5.85 -3.97
CA ALA A 151 14.66 6.70 -4.61
C ALA A 151 14.02 7.99 -5.12
N ILE A 152 14.75 9.10 -4.97
CA ILE A 152 14.37 10.41 -5.50
C ILE A 152 15.27 10.70 -6.70
N LEU A 153 14.64 10.90 -7.85
CA LEU A 153 15.29 11.31 -9.08
C LEU A 153 14.88 12.75 -9.42
N ARG A 154 15.83 13.60 -9.77
CA ARG A 154 15.54 14.91 -10.35
C ARG A 154 15.70 14.83 -11.85
N ARG A 155 14.62 15.06 -12.57
CA ARG A 155 14.58 15.12 -14.03
C ARG A 155 15.38 16.31 -14.54
N THR A 156 15.83 16.21 -15.78
CA THR A 156 16.40 17.35 -16.49
C THR A 156 15.28 18.29 -16.95
N ALA A 157 15.62 19.52 -17.31
CA ALA A 157 14.62 20.50 -17.77
C ALA A 157 13.94 20.12 -19.09
N GLU A 158 14.51 19.17 -19.82
CA GLU A 158 13.98 18.65 -21.09
C GLU A 158 13.00 17.49 -20.90
N ASP A 159 12.92 16.92 -19.69
CA ASP A 159 12.00 15.82 -19.40
C ASP A 159 10.71 16.36 -18.78
N PHE A 160 9.60 16.09 -19.44
CA PHE A 160 8.27 16.56 -19.02
C PHE A 160 7.73 15.75 -17.85
N SER A 161 6.65 16.25 -17.24
CA SER A 161 5.88 15.49 -16.27
C SER A 161 5.30 14.23 -16.95
N HIS A 162 5.05 13.21 -16.15
CA HIS A 162 4.58 11.90 -16.62
C HIS A 162 3.46 11.38 -15.71
N PRO A 163 2.62 10.45 -16.20
CA PRO A 163 1.68 9.75 -15.33
C PRO A 163 2.40 8.87 -14.31
N VAL A 164 1.66 8.32 -13.36
CA VAL A 164 2.17 7.25 -12.52
C VAL A 164 2.34 5.99 -13.37
N TYR A 165 3.47 5.33 -13.25
CA TYR A 165 3.74 4.04 -13.87
C TYR A 165 3.82 2.93 -12.82
N ILE A 166 3.12 1.85 -13.06
CA ILE A 166 3.36 0.54 -12.45
C ILE A 166 3.94 -0.33 -13.56
N ASP A 167 5.26 -0.45 -13.58
CA ASP A 167 6.02 -1.04 -14.68
C ASP A 167 6.48 -2.45 -14.35
N GLY A 168 5.59 -3.42 -14.53
CA GLY A 168 5.88 -4.83 -14.30
C GLY A 168 7.05 -5.37 -15.12
N PRO A 169 7.19 -5.07 -16.43
CA PRO A 169 8.34 -5.50 -17.23
C PRO A 169 9.70 -5.10 -16.65
N ASN A 170 9.81 -3.94 -16.02
CA ASN A 170 11.04 -3.45 -15.39
C ASN A 170 11.09 -3.68 -13.87
N GLY A 171 10.01 -4.19 -13.26
CA GLY A 171 9.94 -4.42 -11.82
C GLY A 171 10.12 -3.13 -11.01
N THR A 172 9.45 -2.05 -11.42
CA THR A 172 9.55 -0.73 -10.80
C THR A 172 8.23 0.00 -10.88
N TRP A 173 8.09 1.02 -10.05
CA TRP A 173 7.05 2.01 -10.17
C TRP A 173 7.68 3.41 -10.21
N LEU A 174 6.98 4.36 -10.78
CA LEU A 174 7.45 5.73 -10.95
C LEU A 174 6.27 6.69 -10.82
N ARG A 175 6.41 7.74 -10.02
CA ARG A 175 5.43 8.83 -9.96
C ARG A 175 6.13 10.19 -10.03
N PRO A 176 5.49 11.23 -10.59
CA PRO A 176 6.05 12.57 -10.52
C PRO A 176 6.06 13.08 -9.08
N GLU A 177 7.02 13.99 -8.80
CA GLU A 177 7.17 14.68 -7.51
C GLU A 177 7.53 16.14 -7.75
N GLY A 178 6.58 17.03 -7.45
CA GLY A 178 6.73 18.45 -7.81
C GLY A 178 6.99 18.64 -9.31
N ASP A 179 7.61 19.75 -9.67
CA ASP A 179 7.80 20.13 -11.08
C ASP A 179 8.90 19.32 -11.78
N PHE A 180 9.94 18.91 -11.05
CA PHE A 180 11.14 18.30 -11.63
C PHE A 180 11.56 16.98 -10.98
N GLY A 181 10.85 16.53 -9.97
CA GLY A 181 11.15 15.30 -9.27
C GLY A 181 10.42 14.09 -9.84
N SER A 182 10.94 12.92 -9.53
CA SER A 182 10.22 11.65 -9.61
C SER A 182 10.60 10.79 -8.41
N LEU A 183 9.61 10.15 -7.81
CA LEU A 183 9.81 9.10 -6.82
C LEU A 183 9.68 7.75 -7.50
N THR A 184 10.53 6.83 -7.11
CA THR A 184 10.52 5.48 -7.64
C THR A 184 10.93 4.46 -6.60
N GLY A 185 10.45 3.25 -6.76
CA GLY A 185 10.89 2.07 -6.03
C GLY A 185 11.08 0.89 -6.97
N VAL A 186 11.93 -0.02 -6.55
CA VAL A 186 12.13 -1.32 -7.19
C VAL A 186 11.84 -2.41 -6.20
N LEU A 187 11.40 -3.56 -6.69
CA LEU A 187 11.24 -4.74 -5.85
C LEU A 187 12.62 -5.24 -5.42
N ARG A 188 12.91 -5.02 -4.17
CA ARG A 188 14.12 -5.48 -3.51
C ARG A 188 13.81 -5.64 -2.03
N ASP A 189 13.28 -6.80 -1.69
CA ASP A 189 12.85 -7.11 -0.35
C ASP A 189 14.04 -7.31 0.60
N GLN A 190 13.88 -6.79 1.81
CA GLN A 190 14.73 -7.08 2.96
C GLN A 190 13.82 -7.55 4.10
N LEU A 191 13.44 -8.81 4.02
CA LEU A 191 12.50 -9.44 4.94
C LEU A 191 13.15 -9.73 6.30
N GLY A 192 12.35 -9.69 7.35
CA GLY A 192 12.77 -10.07 8.71
C GLY A 192 13.59 -9.00 9.43
N VAL A 193 13.48 -7.74 9.03
CA VAL A 193 14.14 -6.65 9.76
C VAL A 193 13.44 -6.38 11.09
N ASP A 194 14.19 -5.92 12.08
CA ASP A 194 13.62 -5.40 13.31
C ASP A 194 13.10 -3.98 13.07
N PRO A 195 11.80 -3.70 13.28
CA PRO A 195 11.23 -2.37 13.05
C PRO A 195 11.81 -1.27 13.96
N ASP A 196 12.48 -1.62 15.07
CA ASP A 196 13.16 -0.64 15.92
C ASP A 196 14.61 -0.37 15.49
N TYR A 197 15.20 -1.26 14.70
CA TYR A 197 16.65 -1.23 14.39
C TYR A 197 16.90 -1.55 12.91
N TYR A 198 16.44 -0.68 12.01
CA TYR A 198 16.77 -0.78 10.59
C TYR A 198 17.42 0.51 10.10
N ASP A 199 18.13 0.44 8.99
CA ASP A 199 18.70 1.62 8.35
C ASP A 199 17.60 2.40 7.60
N GLU A 200 17.28 3.61 8.06
CA GLU A 200 16.30 4.51 7.44
C GLU A 200 16.86 5.20 6.18
N GLY A 201 18.16 5.09 5.95
CA GLY A 201 18.80 5.60 4.74
C GLY A 201 18.48 4.73 3.52
N VAL A 202 18.63 5.28 2.34
CA VAL A 202 18.54 4.53 1.08
C VAL A 202 19.92 4.09 0.63
N ASP A 203 20.02 2.84 0.17
CA ASP A 203 21.28 2.29 -0.33
C ASP A 203 21.63 2.94 -1.68
N PHE A 204 22.90 3.29 -1.88
CA PHE A 204 23.32 3.96 -3.12
C PHE A 204 23.13 3.09 -4.36
N ASP A 205 23.41 1.79 -4.27
CA ASP A 205 23.20 0.84 -5.35
C ASP A 205 21.71 0.63 -5.68
N TYR A 206 20.83 0.79 -4.67
CA TYR A 206 19.36 0.79 -4.88
C TYR A 206 18.92 1.99 -5.74
N ILE A 207 19.40 3.21 -5.42
CA ILE A 207 19.06 4.40 -6.20
C ILE A 207 19.53 4.25 -7.64
N LYS A 208 20.72 3.70 -7.82
CA LYS A 208 21.28 3.46 -9.16
C LYS A 208 20.43 2.45 -9.95
N ASP A 209 20.07 1.31 -9.34
CA ASP A 209 19.22 0.29 -9.97
C ASP A 209 17.85 0.86 -10.32
N ALA A 210 17.23 1.60 -9.40
CA ALA A 210 15.94 2.26 -9.62
C ALA A 210 16.00 3.23 -10.82
N ARG A 211 17.02 4.09 -10.88
CA ARG A 211 17.20 4.99 -12.02
C ARG A 211 17.39 4.21 -13.33
N ASP A 212 18.24 3.20 -13.33
CA ASP A 212 18.57 2.44 -14.54
C ASP A 212 17.34 1.66 -15.04
N ARG A 213 16.47 1.17 -14.17
CA ARG A 213 15.19 0.54 -14.55
C ARG A 213 14.19 1.56 -15.08
N CYS A 214 14.02 2.68 -14.39
CA CYS A 214 13.15 3.75 -14.87
C CYS A 214 13.60 4.32 -16.22
N ALA A 215 14.92 4.39 -16.45
CA ALA A 215 15.49 4.85 -17.72
C ALA A 215 15.17 3.92 -18.91
N ARG A 216 14.90 2.63 -18.66
CA ARG A 216 14.41 1.74 -19.73
C ARG A 216 13.02 2.14 -20.19
N ARG A 217 12.16 2.60 -19.28
CA ARG A 217 10.82 3.08 -19.58
C ARG A 217 10.81 4.52 -20.09
N ARG A 218 11.60 5.38 -19.47
CA ARG A 218 11.74 6.80 -19.84
C ARG A 218 13.21 7.12 -20.07
N PRO A 219 13.71 7.04 -21.31
CA PRO A 219 15.14 7.21 -21.63
C PRO A 219 15.77 8.52 -21.12
N ALA A 220 14.98 9.60 -21.00
CA ALA A 220 15.44 10.86 -20.46
C ALA A 220 15.95 10.73 -19.00
N LEU A 221 15.46 9.77 -18.22
CA LEU A 221 15.89 9.51 -16.85
C LEU A 221 17.31 8.93 -16.75
N THR A 222 17.94 8.51 -17.86
CA THR A 222 19.36 8.13 -17.88
C THR A 222 20.24 9.24 -17.31
N ASN A 223 19.88 10.50 -17.56
CA ASN A 223 20.60 11.68 -17.11
C ASN A 223 19.99 12.31 -15.85
N ALA A 224 19.02 11.67 -15.19
CA ALA A 224 18.43 12.17 -13.97
C ALA A 224 19.44 12.19 -12.84
N PHE A 225 19.43 13.27 -12.05
CA PHE A 225 20.26 13.38 -10.86
C PHE A 225 19.68 12.55 -9.73
N MET A 226 20.49 11.68 -9.15
CA MET A 226 20.13 10.94 -7.94
C MET A 226 20.16 11.87 -6.73
N ARG A 227 19.01 12.06 -6.08
CA ARG A 227 18.83 13.02 -4.98
C ARG A 227 18.79 12.34 -3.60
N GLY A 228 19.10 11.05 -3.52
CA GLY A 228 18.94 10.25 -2.33
C GLY A 228 17.59 9.56 -2.27
N GLY A 229 17.06 9.44 -1.08
CA GLY A 229 15.81 8.75 -0.79
C GLY A 229 15.72 8.40 0.68
N TRP A 230 14.89 7.46 1.01
CA TRP A 230 14.72 6.95 2.36
C TRP A 230 14.29 5.47 2.33
N ALA A 231 14.37 4.82 3.49
CA ALA A 231 13.78 3.51 3.70
C ALA A 231 12.70 3.60 4.78
N GLY A 232 11.77 2.67 4.72
CA GLY A 232 10.72 2.47 5.71
C GLY A 232 10.43 0.99 5.87
N VAL A 233 9.58 0.64 6.82
CA VAL A 233 9.20 -0.76 7.07
C VAL A 233 7.72 -0.93 6.79
N ILE A 234 7.38 -1.95 6.01
CA ILE A 234 6.01 -2.43 5.80
C ILE A 234 5.87 -3.83 6.39
N THR A 235 4.64 -4.26 6.60
CA THR A 235 4.36 -5.60 7.12
C THR A 235 3.82 -6.48 6.00
N MET A 236 4.53 -7.55 5.69
CA MET A 236 4.11 -8.53 4.69
C MET A 236 3.31 -9.65 5.35
N SER A 237 2.20 -10.01 4.76
CA SER A 237 1.45 -11.22 5.07
C SER A 237 1.87 -12.38 4.15
N PRO A 238 1.60 -13.64 4.52
CA PRO A 238 2.01 -14.79 3.71
C PRO A 238 1.42 -14.82 2.29
N ASP A 239 0.25 -14.20 2.09
CA ASP A 239 -0.45 -14.12 0.80
C ASP A 239 -0.45 -12.69 0.20
N SER A 240 0.35 -11.80 0.75
CA SER A 240 0.45 -10.38 0.31
C SER A 240 -0.86 -9.59 0.40
N HIS A 241 -1.83 -10.06 1.21
CA HIS A 241 -3.10 -9.37 1.45
C HIS A 241 -3.32 -9.11 2.93
N ALA A 242 -3.95 -7.99 3.25
CA ALA A 242 -4.23 -7.63 4.64
C ALA A 242 -5.08 -8.66 5.37
N ILE A 243 -4.91 -8.75 6.68
CA ILE A 243 -5.86 -9.34 7.61
C ILE A 243 -6.76 -8.21 8.09
N ILE A 244 -8.08 -8.37 7.90
CA ILE A 244 -9.09 -7.43 8.38
C ILE A 244 -10.15 -8.27 9.06
N ASP A 245 -10.08 -8.40 10.39
CA ASP A 245 -10.88 -9.38 11.11
C ASP A 245 -11.10 -9.00 12.57
N GLN A 246 -12.04 -9.67 13.23
CA GLN A 246 -12.11 -9.79 14.68
C GLN A 246 -11.28 -11.02 15.09
N LEU A 247 -10.24 -10.80 15.87
CA LEU A 247 -9.25 -11.84 16.16
C LEU A 247 -9.72 -12.82 17.26
N ALA A 248 -10.15 -13.98 16.85
CA ALA A 248 -10.45 -15.07 17.80
C ALA A 248 -9.19 -15.50 18.59
N PRO A 249 -9.34 -15.88 19.87
CA PRO A 249 -10.60 -16.04 20.60
C PRO A 249 -11.10 -14.77 21.30
N TYR A 250 -10.46 -13.62 21.07
CA TYR A 250 -10.65 -12.41 21.88
C TYR A 250 -11.84 -11.58 21.40
N ALA A 251 -12.96 -11.65 22.11
CA ALA A 251 -14.10 -10.78 21.87
C ALA A 251 -13.71 -9.30 22.10
N GLY A 252 -14.05 -8.45 21.11
CA GLY A 252 -13.73 -7.02 21.11
C GLY A 252 -12.34 -6.68 20.55
N LEU A 253 -11.53 -7.65 20.13
CA LEU A 253 -10.27 -7.40 19.43
C LEU A 253 -10.48 -7.47 17.92
N TYR A 254 -10.45 -6.32 17.28
CA TYR A 254 -10.43 -6.18 15.81
C TYR A 254 -9.03 -5.81 15.33
N ALA A 255 -8.73 -6.11 14.08
CA ALA A 255 -7.40 -5.82 13.55
C ALA A 255 -7.39 -5.51 12.05
N ILE A 256 -6.42 -4.67 11.66
CA ILE A 256 -6.02 -4.40 10.28
C ILE A 256 -4.51 -4.58 10.23
N LEU A 257 -4.04 -5.71 9.68
CA LEU A 257 -2.65 -6.16 9.78
C LEU A 257 -2.11 -6.57 8.42
N GLY A 258 -0.78 -6.55 8.26
CA GLY A 258 -0.11 -7.18 7.12
C GLY A 258 -0.54 -6.62 5.76
N ASP A 259 -0.60 -5.29 5.64
CA ASP A 259 -1.09 -4.59 4.45
C ASP A 259 -0.25 -4.82 3.19
N SER A 260 0.94 -5.37 3.35
CA SER A 260 1.86 -5.73 2.26
C SER A 260 2.12 -4.57 1.26
N GLY A 261 2.02 -3.33 1.76
CA GLY A 261 2.26 -2.11 0.97
C GLY A 261 1.14 -1.71 0.00
N THR A 262 -0.06 -2.29 0.11
CA THR A 262 -1.12 -2.11 -0.90
C THR A 262 -2.33 -1.32 -0.43
N ASN A 263 -2.52 -1.09 0.87
CA ASN A 263 -3.79 -0.64 1.42
C ASN A 263 -3.98 0.88 1.54
N PHE A 264 -3.03 1.70 1.10
CA PHE A 264 -3.20 3.16 1.16
C PHE A 264 -4.49 3.62 0.45
N LYS A 265 -4.69 3.16 -0.79
CA LYS A 265 -5.85 3.53 -1.61
C LYS A 265 -7.18 2.96 -1.09
N THR A 266 -7.14 1.84 -0.39
CA THR A 266 -8.32 1.15 0.14
C THR A 266 -8.63 1.52 1.60
N ALA A 267 -7.73 2.23 2.29
CA ALA A 267 -7.87 2.59 3.69
C ALA A 267 -9.22 3.26 4.06
N PRO A 268 -9.80 4.17 3.25
CA PRO A 268 -11.11 4.74 3.55
C PRO A 268 -12.24 3.69 3.59
N ALA A 269 -12.24 2.75 2.64
CA ALA A 269 -13.24 1.68 2.60
C ALA A 269 -13.03 0.68 3.75
N ILE A 270 -11.79 0.31 4.04
CA ILE A 270 -11.44 -0.57 5.18
C ILE A 270 -11.88 0.06 6.49
N GLY A 271 -11.55 1.35 6.71
CA GLY A 271 -11.93 2.06 7.93
C GLY A 271 -13.44 2.15 8.12
N LYS A 272 -14.20 2.41 7.03
CA LYS A 272 -15.65 2.42 7.08
C LYS A 272 -16.21 1.05 7.39
N SER A 273 -15.77 0.00 6.71
CA SER A 273 -16.26 -1.37 6.93
C SER A 273 -15.95 -1.87 8.36
N MET A 274 -14.78 -1.50 8.91
CA MET A 274 -14.44 -1.81 10.29
C MET A 274 -15.37 -1.07 11.28
N ALA A 275 -15.67 0.20 11.02
CA ALA A 275 -16.61 0.96 11.86
C ALA A 275 -18.03 0.36 11.81
N GLU A 276 -18.53 -0.02 10.63
CA GLU A 276 -19.81 -0.72 10.48
C GLU A 276 -19.81 -2.05 11.25
N TRP A 277 -18.73 -2.82 11.15
CA TRP A 277 -18.64 -4.09 11.91
C TRP A 277 -18.73 -3.89 13.41
N ILE A 278 -18.04 -2.88 13.95
CA ILE A 278 -18.04 -2.60 15.39
C ILE A 278 -19.39 -2.05 15.86
N VAL A 279 -20.01 -1.17 15.08
CA VAL A 279 -21.23 -0.46 15.48
C VAL A 279 -22.49 -1.25 15.16
N ASP A 280 -22.54 -1.85 13.97
CA ASP A 280 -23.73 -2.51 13.43
C ASP A 280 -23.65 -4.04 13.50
N GLY A 281 -22.51 -4.58 13.96
CA GLY A 281 -22.28 -6.02 14.14
C GLY A 281 -21.79 -6.76 12.89
N ALA A 282 -21.77 -6.11 11.72
CA ALA A 282 -21.24 -6.67 10.49
C ALA A 282 -20.83 -5.56 9.50
N PRO A 283 -19.80 -5.78 8.67
CA PRO A 283 -19.47 -4.86 7.59
C PRO A 283 -20.58 -4.90 6.52
N GLN A 284 -20.94 -3.75 5.99
CA GLN A 284 -22.01 -3.61 4.99
C GLN A 284 -21.49 -3.12 3.64
N LEU A 285 -20.40 -2.33 3.65
CA LEU A 285 -19.85 -1.74 2.43
C LEU A 285 -19.14 -2.78 1.57
N VAL A 286 -18.36 -3.67 2.19
CA VAL A 286 -17.56 -4.71 1.51
C VAL A 286 -17.64 -6.01 2.29
N ASP A 287 -17.64 -7.15 1.59
CA ASP A 287 -17.44 -8.45 2.22
C ASP A 287 -15.97 -8.57 2.68
N LEU A 288 -15.76 -8.62 3.99
CA LEU A 288 -14.44 -8.79 4.59
C LEU A 288 -14.05 -10.27 4.82
N HIS A 289 -14.94 -11.22 4.53
CA HIS A 289 -14.67 -12.65 4.72
C HIS A 289 -13.39 -13.14 4.02
N PRO A 290 -13.03 -12.70 2.82
CA PRO A 290 -11.78 -13.08 2.18
C PRO A 290 -10.52 -12.66 2.96
N PHE A 291 -10.62 -11.61 3.79
CA PHE A 291 -9.52 -11.04 4.58
C PHE A 291 -9.43 -11.59 6.01
N ARG A 292 -10.23 -12.60 6.37
CA ARG A 292 -10.24 -13.20 7.70
C ARG A 292 -8.88 -13.79 8.08
N ALA A 293 -8.53 -13.72 9.35
CA ALA A 293 -7.27 -14.24 9.87
C ALA A 293 -7.18 -15.78 9.78
N SER A 294 -8.31 -16.47 9.93
CA SER A 294 -8.38 -17.95 9.88
C SER A 294 -8.01 -18.55 8.52
N ARG A 295 -8.03 -17.76 7.43
CA ARG A 295 -7.68 -18.24 6.08
C ARG A 295 -6.30 -18.91 6.00
N PHE A 296 -5.35 -18.48 6.83
CA PHE A 296 -4.02 -19.10 6.88
C PHE A 296 -4.06 -20.50 7.47
N ALA A 297 -4.75 -20.69 8.59
CA ALA A 297 -4.92 -21.99 9.22
C ALA A 297 -5.81 -22.95 8.37
N GLU A 298 -6.75 -22.40 7.62
CA GLU A 298 -7.61 -23.12 6.70
C GLU A 298 -6.90 -23.51 5.39
N GLY A 299 -5.73 -22.90 5.09
CA GLY A 299 -5.05 -23.05 3.80
C GLY A 299 -5.81 -22.38 2.64
N SER A 300 -6.72 -21.46 2.94
CA SER A 300 -7.54 -20.71 1.98
C SER A 300 -6.96 -19.32 1.74
N LEU A 301 -5.72 -19.27 1.24
CA LEU A 301 -5.04 -18.01 0.96
C LEU A 301 -5.85 -17.17 -0.03
N PHE A 302 -5.79 -15.85 0.14
CA PHE A 302 -6.40 -14.95 -0.81
C PHE A 302 -5.63 -14.98 -2.14
N ALA A 303 -6.34 -15.09 -3.23
CA ALA A 303 -5.80 -15.03 -4.59
C ALA A 303 -6.66 -14.10 -5.45
N GLY A 304 -6.03 -13.32 -6.29
CA GLY A 304 -6.73 -12.50 -7.27
C GLY A 304 -7.37 -13.39 -8.36
N GLU A 305 -8.47 -12.94 -8.93
CA GLU A 305 -9.16 -13.67 -10.01
C GLU A 305 -8.32 -13.69 -11.30
N HIS A 306 -7.60 -12.61 -11.57
CA HIS A 306 -6.78 -12.44 -12.78
C HIS A 306 -5.37 -11.98 -12.40
N GLU A 307 -4.56 -12.90 -11.86
CA GLU A 307 -3.22 -12.59 -11.39
C GLU A 307 -2.22 -12.39 -12.52
N TYR A 308 -1.22 -11.54 -12.26
CA TYR A 308 -0.08 -11.31 -13.17
C TYR A 308 1.09 -12.28 -12.92
N GLY A 309 0.81 -13.45 -12.33
CA GLY A 309 1.78 -14.50 -12.00
C GLY A 309 2.39 -14.36 -10.62
N GLU A 310 3.21 -15.35 -10.25
CA GLU A 310 3.88 -15.41 -8.96
C GLU A 310 5.07 -14.43 -8.89
N GLY A 311 5.27 -13.80 -7.75
CA GLY A 311 6.47 -13.03 -7.44
C GLY A 311 6.37 -11.55 -7.73
N LEU A 312 7.30 -11.01 -8.53
CA LEU A 312 7.60 -9.58 -8.70
C LEU A 312 6.39 -8.67 -9.00
N LEU A 313 5.33 -9.20 -9.63
CA LEU A 313 4.12 -8.43 -9.96
C LEU A 313 3.10 -8.40 -8.83
N ASP A 314 3.21 -9.29 -7.85
CA ASP A 314 2.26 -9.40 -6.74
C ASP A 314 2.32 -8.19 -5.80
N VAL A 315 3.47 -7.56 -5.65
CA VAL A 315 3.65 -6.37 -4.82
C VAL A 315 3.07 -5.10 -5.47
N PHE A 316 2.72 -5.15 -6.76
CA PHE A 316 2.10 -4.04 -7.48
C PHE A 316 0.61 -4.29 -7.78
N ARG A 317 -0.06 -5.10 -6.98
CA ARG A 317 -1.51 -5.37 -7.07
C ARG A 317 -2.38 -4.17 -6.73
#